data_e6c91027914a54cb66fed35536c03945
#
_entry.id   e6c91027914a54cb66fed35536c03945
#
_cell.length_a   1.000
_cell.length_b   1.000
_cell.length_c   1.000
_cell.angle_alpha   90.00
_cell.angle_beta   90.00
_cell.angle_gamma   90.00
#
_symmetry.space_group_name_H-M   'P 1'
#
loop_
_entity.id
_entity.type
_entity.pdbx_description
1 polymer ?
#
loop_
_entity_poly.entity_id
_entity_poly.type
_entity_poly.pdbx_seq_one_letter_code
_entity_poly.pdbx_strand_id
1 'polypeptide(L)'
;VRDRVEADFTACARMGLAELQIVVLRMAEILMTGCGSQMYDYLESSICFRPIGFDPMLNFLTIEDAAMALHKAVHTEAQGVFNIPGIDTLPLTEVIRLWGRPSIALPETGIHWMYRLRRTVKGGQFRYGMNRRRFHYSGVLDGRRAFNILQYVPAHPISWPSTIRI
;
A
#
# COMPACT_ATOMS: atom_id res chain seq x y z
N VAL A 1 6.73 10.56 -3.43
CA VAL A 1 5.38 10.42 -4.02
C VAL A 1 5.34 11.05 -5.40
N ARG A 2 5.86 12.28 -5.55
CA ARG A 2 5.85 13.01 -6.83
C ARG A 2 6.60 12.24 -7.92
N ASP A 3 7.79 11.75 -7.60
CA ASP A 3 8.66 10.99 -8.52
C ASP A 3 7.99 9.71 -9.05
N ARG A 4 7.23 9.01 -8.19
CA ARG A 4 6.49 7.80 -8.61
C ARG A 4 5.37 8.13 -9.58
N VAL A 5 4.68 9.24 -9.36
CA VAL A 5 3.59 9.71 -10.25
C VAL A 5 4.17 10.15 -11.59
N GLU A 6 5.29 10.88 -11.58
CA GLU A 6 5.98 11.29 -12.80
C GLU A 6 6.51 10.11 -13.61
N ALA A 7 7.06 9.08 -12.94
CA ALA A 7 7.48 7.84 -13.58
C ALA A 7 6.30 7.08 -14.21
N ASP A 8 5.18 6.97 -13.49
CA ASP A 8 3.95 6.34 -14.00
C ASP A 8 3.41 7.08 -15.24
N PHE A 9 3.34 8.41 -15.19
CA PHE A 9 2.93 9.22 -16.35
C PHE A 9 3.91 9.08 -17.52
N THR A 10 5.20 9.09 -17.28
CA THR A 10 6.21 8.94 -18.33
C THR A 10 6.13 7.59 -19.01
N ALA A 11 5.94 6.52 -18.22
CA ALA A 11 5.75 5.18 -18.76
C ALA A 11 4.46 5.08 -19.59
N CYS A 12 3.34 5.61 -19.05
CA CYS A 12 2.06 5.61 -19.76
C CYS A 12 2.10 6.43 -21.06
N ALA A 13 2.78 7.58 -21.05
CA ALA A 13 2.91 8.43 -22.25
C ALA A 13 3.73 7.79 -23.38
N ARG A 14 4.60 6.83 -23.05
CA ARG A 14 5.42 6.12 -24.03
C ARG A 14 4.79 4.82 -24.54
N MET A 15 3.69 4.38 -23.97
CA MET A 15 2.97 3.18 -24.41
C MET A 15 2.48 3.35 -25.85
N GLY A 16 2.82 2.38 -26.70
CA GLY A 16 2.41 2.38 -28.11
C GLY A 16 3.19 3.32 -29.03
N LEU A 17 4.16 4.11 -28.50
CA LEU A 17 5.01 4.97 -29.33
C LEU A 17 6.31 4.31 -29.82
N ALA A 18 6.66 3.17 -29.27
CA ALA A 18 7.88 2.42 -29.59
C ALA A 18 7.57 0.92 -29.71
N GLU A 19 8.48 0.16 -30.31
CA GLU A 19 8.39 -1.31 -30.37
C GLU A 19 8.51 -1.99 -29.00
N LEU A 20 8.85 -1.23 -27.96
CA LEU A 20 8.96 -1.73 -26.61
C LEU A 20 7.59 -1.95 -25.96
N GLN A 21 7.37 -3.14 -25.45
CA GLN A 21 6.21 -3.44 -24.62
C GLN A 21 6.42 -2.87 -23.22
N ILE A 22 5.56 -1.93 -22.83
CA ILE A 22 5.61 -1.29 -21.52
C ILE A 22 4.46 -1.84 -20.67
N VAL A 23 4.82 -2.45 -19.54
CA VAL A 23 3.88 -2.92 -18.51
C VAL A 23 4.09 -2.12 -17.24
N VAL A 24 3.04 -1.49 -16.73
CA VAL A 24 3.05 -0.79 -15.45
C VAL A 24 2.20 -1.55 -14.45
N LEU A 25 2.85 -2.04 -13.40
CA LEU A 25 2.18 -2.74 -12.30
C LEU A 25 1.93 -1.76 -11.14
N ARG A 26 0.68 -1.44 -10.87
CA ARG A 26 0.25 -0.64 -9.71
C ARG A 26 -0.10 -1.60 -8.57
N MET A 27 0.90 -1.90 -7.76
CA MET A 27 0.79 -2.85 -6.66
C MET A 27 0.09 -2.23 -5.44
N ALA A 28 -0.70 -3.04 -4.73
CA ALA A 28 -1.23 -2.71 -3.42
C ALA A 28 -0.10 -2.53 -2.40
N GLU A 29 -0.45 -2.18 -1.16
CA GLU A 29 0.55 -1.91 -0.12
C GLU A 29 1.24 -3.21 0.33
N ILE A 30 2.57 -3.23 0.26
CA ILE A 30 3.38 -4.34 0.76
C ILE A 30 3.91 -3.97 2.15
N LEU A 31 3.56 -4.77 3.17
CA LEU A 31 4.00 -4.56 4.55
C LEU A 31 5.32 -5.29 4.80
N MET A 32 6.44 -4.64 4.47
CA MET A 32 7.78 -5.23 4.66
C MET A 32 8.79 -4.19 5.13
N THR A 33 9.73 -4.63 5.99
CA THR A 33 10.89 -3.83 6.41
C THR A 33 11.80 -3.52 5.21
N GLY A 34 12.41 -2.34 5.21
CA GLY A 34 13.41 -1.97 4.19
C GLY A 34 12.85 -1.59 2.83
N CYS A 35 11.56 -1.81 2.56
CA CYS A 35 10.92 -1.42 1.29
C CYS A 35 10.44 0.03 1.25
N GLY A 36 10.67 0.82 2.30
CA GLY A 36 10.18 2.19 2.40
C GLY A 36 8.65 2.30 2.44
N SER A 37 7.97 1.25 2.95
CA SER A 37 6.54 1.26 3.17
C SER A 37 6.20 2.20 4.32
N GLN A 38 5.54 3.31 4.00
CA GLN A 38 5.06 4.27 5.00
C GLN A 38 3.97 3.67 5.89
N MET A 39 3.22 2.69 5.41
CA MET A 39 2.21 1.98 6.22
C MET A 39 2.88 1.05 7.22
N TYR A 40 3.95 0.36 6.83
CA TYR A 40 4.76 -0.43 7.76
C TYR A 40 5.33 0.44 8.88
N ASP A 41 5.97 1.58 8.55
CA ASP A 41 6.51 2.53 9.52
C ASP A 41 5.42 3.09 10.46
N TYR A 42 4.19 3.25 9.95
CA TYR A 42 3.04 3.64 10.75
C TYR A 42 2.65 2.57 11.77
N LEU A 43 2.53 1.32 11.32
CA LEU A 43 2.14 0.18 12.15
C LEU A 43 3.21 -0.22 13.19
N GLU A 44 4.50 0.02 12.88
CA GLU A 44 5.59 -0.16 13.84
C GLU A 44 5.60 0.89 14.95
N SER A 45 4.73 1.87 14.84
CA SER A 45 4.55 2.87 15.88
C SER A 45 4.01 2.28 17.18
N SER A 46 4.52 2.73 18.34
CA SER A 46 4.00 2.29 19.66
C SER A 46 2.51 2.60 19.83
N ILE A 47 2.03 3.68 19.24
CA ILE A 47 0.62 4.11 19.22
C ILE A 47 0.33 4.60 17.81
N CYS A 48 -0.75 4.13 17.21
CA CYS A 48 -1.22 4.57 15.90
C CYS A 48 -2.27 5.67 16.05
N PHE A 49 -2.00 6.86 15.51
CA PHE A 49 -2.98 7.95 15.49
C PHE A 49 -3.76 7.92 14.18
N ARG A 50 -5.09 7.89 14.27
CA ARG A 50 -5.99 7.86 13.11
C ARG A 50 -6.95 9.06 13.12
N PRO A 51 -7.43 9.53 11.96
CA PRO A 51 -8.39 10.64 11.93
C PRO A 51 -9.76 10.20 12.44
N ILE A 52 -10.40 11.10 13.21
CA ILE A 52 -11.78 10.90 13.67
C ILE A 52 -12.72 10.86 12.47
N GLY A 53 -13.65 9.92 12.48
CA GLY A 53 -14.69 9.79 11.45
C GLY A 53 -14.23 9.11 10.14
N PHE A 54 -12.99 8.66 10.07
CA PHE A 54 -12.48 7.97 8.90
C PHE A 54 -11.91 6.59 9.24
N ASP A 55 -12.31 5.60 8.46
CA ASP A 55 -11.81 4.23 8.55
C ASP A 55 -11.67 3.65 7.13
N PRO A 56 -10.65 4.10 6.37
CA PRO A 56 -10.50 3.72 4.98
C PRO A 56 -10.21 2.24 4.82
N MET A 57 -10.79 1.64 3.78
CA MET A 57 -10.44 0.29 3.35
C MET A 57 -9.09 0.31 2.66
N LEU A 58 -8.20 -0.58 3.09
CA LEU A 58 -6.83 -0.73 2.57
C LEU A 58 -6.65 -2.13 2.02
N ASN A 59 -6.03 -2.23 0.86
CA ASN A 59 -5.67 -3.50 0.24
C ASN A 59 -4.18 -3.76 0.44
N PHE A 60 -3.85 -4.99 0.84
CA PHE A 60 -2.49 -5.42 1.14
C PHE A 60 -2.07 -6.57 0.25
N LEU A 61 -0.81 -6.55 -0.15
CA LEU A 61 -0.20 -7.51 -1.05
C LEU A 61 1.03 -8.14 -0.37
N THR A 62 1.17 -9.44 -0.50
CA THR A 62 2.38 -10.15 -0.05
C THR A 62 3.50 -10.01 -1.08
N ILE A 63 4.74 -10.27 -0.65
CA ILE A 63 5.88 -10.21 -1.57
C ILE A 63 5.85 -11.37 -2.57
N GLU A 64 5.31 -12.51 -2.16
CA GLU A 64 5.12 -13.69 -2.99
C GLU A 64 4.14 -13.40 -4.14
N ASP A 65 3.01 -12.78 -3.82
CA ASP A 65 2.03 -12.39 -4.83
C ASP A 65 2.55 -11.25 -5.73
N ALA A 66 3.33 -10.32 -5.18
CA ALA A 66 4.00 -9.28 -5.97
C ALA A 66 5.01 -9.88 -6.96
N ALA A 67 5.82 -10.85 -6.51
CA ALA A 67 6.78 -11.56 -7.36
C ALA A 67 6.06 -12.38 -8.45
N MET A 68 4.95 -13.05 -8.09
CA MET A 68 4.12 -13.78 -9.04
C MET A 68 3.52 -12.86 -10.10
N ALA A 69 3.02 -11.68 -9.71
CA ALA A 69 2.49 -10.69 -10.65
C ALA A 69 3.56 -10.20 -11.62
N LEU A 70 4.77 -9.93 -11.11
CA LEU A 70 5.91 -9.52 -11.92
C LEU A 70 6.32 -10.64 -12.90
N HIS A 71 6.43 -11.88 -12.43
CA HIS A 71 6.74 -13.04 -13.25
C HIS A 71 5.73 -13.20 -14.41
N LYS A 72 4.43 -13.12 -14.10
CA LYS A 72 3.38 -13.20 -15.12
C LYS A 72 3.46 -12.05 -16.13
N ALA A 73 3.73 -10.83 -15.67
CA ALA A 73 3.86 -9.66 -16.54
C ALA A 73 5.05 -9.79 -17.52
N VAL A 74 6.17 -10.38 -17.09
CA VAL A 74 7.35 -10.59 -17.95
C VAL A 74 7.12 -11.68 -19.00
N HIS A 75 6.32 -12.71 -18.69
CA HIS A 75 6.05 -13.83 -19.60
C HIS A 75 4.79 -13.68 -20.45
N THR A 76 4.12 -12.56 -20.35
CA THR A 76 2.91 -12.28 -21.13
C THR A 76 3.20 -11.17 -22.14
N GLU A 77 2.78 -11.33 -23.37
CA GLU A 77 2.87 -10.29 -24.43
C GLU A 77 1.82 -9.18 -24.19
N ALA A 78 1.67 -8.75 -22.93
CA ALA A 78 0.70 -7.76 -22.54
C ALA A 78 1.33 -6.37 -22.48
N GLN A 79 0.56 -5.35 -22.82
CA GLN A 79 0.96 -3.95 -22.69
C GLN A 79 -0.10 -3.18 -21.89
N GLY A 80 0.33 -2.23 -21.07
CA GLY A 80 -0.58 -1.33 -20.38
C GLY A 80 -0.41 -1.31 -18.86
N VAL A 81 -1.41 -0.74 -18.20
CA VAL A 81 -1.43 -0.57 -16.74
C VAL A 81 -2.29 -1.65 -16.12
N PHE A 82 -1.76 -2.30 -15.09
CA PHE A 82 -2.41 -3.36 -14.34
C PHE A 82 -2.37 -3.06 -12.85
N ASN A 83 -3.54 -3.04 -12.21
CA ASN A 83 -3.63 -2.99 -10.76
C ASN A 83 -3.43 -4.41 -10.21
N ILE A 84 -2.55 -4.53 -9.23
CA ILE A 84 -2.20 -5.80 -8.59
C ILE A 84 -2.68 -5.77 -7.15
N PRO A 85 -3.91 -6.21 -6.86
CA PRO A 85 -4.42 -6.34 -5.51
C PRO A 85 -3.86 -7.58 -4.82
N GLY A 86 -3.84 -7.56 -3.48
CA GLY A 86 -3.71 -8.76 -2.68
C GLY A 86 -5.08 -9.27 -2.18
N ILE A 87 -5.09 -10.36 -1.43
CA ILE A 87 -6.30 -10.97 -0.87
C ILE A 87 -6.91 -10.07 0.20
N ASP A 88 -6.07 -9.53 1.10
CA ASP A 88 -6.52 -8.84 2.29
C ASP A 88 -6.96 -7.41 1.96
N THR A 89 -8.24 -7.15 2.18
CA THR A 89 -8.83 -5.82 2.11
C THR A 89 -9.54 -5.54 3.43
N LEU A 90 -8.95 -4.67 4.26
CA LEU A 90 -9.36 -4.45 5.63
C LEU A 90 -9.48 -2.95 5.94
N PRO A 91 -10.41 -2.56 6.86
CA PRO A 91 -10.44 -1.21 7.37
C PRO A 91 -9.20 -0.90 8.22
N LEU A 92 -8.76 0.36 8.23
CA LEU A 92 -7.55 0.79 8.94
C LEU A 92 -7.57 0.38 10.43
N THR A 93 -8.71 0.49 11.09
CA THR A 93 -8.86 0.10 12.51
C THR A 93 -8.58 -1.38 12.73
N GLU A 94 -9.04 -2.23 11.82
CA GLU A 94 -8.80 -3.67 11.88
C GLU A 94 -7.32 -4.01 11.61
N VAL A 95 -6.70 -3.34 10.65
CA VAL A 95 -5.27 -3.49 10.37
C VAL A 95 -4.43 -3.16 11.61
N ILE A 96 -4.72 -2.05 12.30
CA ILE A 96 -4.02 -1.67 13.53
C ILE A 96 -4.21 -2.72 14.64
N ARG A 97 -5.45 -3.23 14.77
CA ARG A 97 -5.78 -4.29 15.74
C ARG A 97 -5.00 -5.57 15.46
N LEU A 98 -5.00 -6.03 14.21
CA LEU A 98 -4.28 -7.24 13.79
C LEU A 98 -2.75 -7.07 13.91
N TRP A 99 -2.25 -5.84 13.83
CA TRP A 99 -0.83 -5.55 14.09
C TRP A 99 -0.50 -5.53 15.60
N GLY A 100 -1.52 -5.59 16.48
CA GLY A 100 -1.35 -5.57 17.93
C GLY A 100 -0.94 -4.20 18.47
N ARG A 101 -1.35 -3.10 17.83
CA ARG A 101 -1.03 -1.74 18.27
C ARG A 101 -2.26 -1.03 18.85
N PRO A 102 -2.11 -0.24 19.93
CA PRO A 102 -3.15 0.66 20.39
C PRO A 102 -3.38 1.79 19.38
N SER A 103 -4.64 2.20 19.19
CA SER A 103 -4.99 3.31 18.32
C SER A 103 -5.74 4.41 19.05
N ILE A 104 -5.45 5.67 18.69
CA ILE A 104 -6.14 6.84 19.22
C ILE A 104 -6.68 7.65 18.03
N ALA A 105 -8.00 7.92 18.07
CA ALA A 105 -8.63 8.79 17.10
C ALA A 105 -8.42 10.25 17.49
N LEU A 106 -7.92 11.08 16.59
CA LEU A 106 -7.65 12.49 16.80
C LEU A 106 -8.17 13.34 15.64
N PRO A 107 -8.49 14.62 15.88
CA PRO A 107 -8.67 15.58 14.81
C PRO A 107 -7.41 15.68 13.96
N GLU A 108 -7.56 15.98 12.67
CA GLU A 108 -6.45 16.00 11.71
C GLU A 108 -5.28 16.90 12.12
N THR A 109 -5.58 18.08 12.65
CA THR A 109 -4.59 19.03 13.17
C THR A 109 -3.75 18.41 14.29
N GLY A 110 -4.40 17.66 15.19
CA GLY A 110 -3.74 16.93 16.28
C GLY A 110 -2.80 15.84 15.78
N ILE A 111 -3.20 15.09 14.75
CA ILE A 111 -2.38 14.05 14.15
C ILE A 111 -1.08 14.64 13.56
N HIS A 112 -1.20 15.73 12.81
CA HIS A 112 -0.03 16.42 12.25
C HIS A 112 0.97 16.82 13.33
N TRP A 113 0.48 17.38 14.42
CA TRP A 113 1.31 17.83 15.54
C TRP A 113 1.97 16.65 16.26
N MET A 114 1.21 15.58 16.55
CA MET A 114 1.71 14.38 17.21
C MET A 114 2.82 13.67 16.41
N TYR A 115 2.65 13.50 15.10
CA TYR A 115 3.68 12.88 14.26
C TYR A 115 4.88 13.80 14.04
N ARG A 116 4.71 15.11 14.04
CA ARG A 116 5.83 16.07 14.00
C ARG A 116 6.67 15.97 15.28
N LEU A 117 6.01 16.01 16.44
CA LEU A 117 6.68 15.86 17.75
C LEU A 117 7.39 14.51 17.86
N ARG A 118 6.72 13.44 17.46
CA ARG A 118 7.30 12.10 17.51
C ARG A 118 8.57 11.99 16.67
N ARG A 119 8.59 12.60 15.49
CA ARG A 119 9.77 12.57 14.61
C ARG A 119 10.97 13.24 15.25
N THR A 120 10.79 14.33 15.99
CA THR A 120 11.87 15.02 16.70
C THR A 120 12.38 14.23 17.89
N VAL A 121 11.51 13.44 18.57
CA VAL A 121 11.87 12.71 19.80
C VAL A 121 12.35 11.29 19.52
N LYS A 122 11.73 10.56 18.59
CA LYS A 122 11.98 9.13 18.34
C LYS A 122 12.53 8.80 16.94
N GLY A 123 12.74 9.78 16.06
CA GLY A 123 13.36 9.57 14.76
C GLY A 123 12.53 8.74 13.74
N GLY A 124 11.21 8.62 13.91
CA GLY A 124 10.35 7.80 13.05
C GLY A 124 10.31 8.31 11.59
N GLN A 125 10.27 7.38 10.62
CA GLN A 125 10.25 7.69 9.19
C GLN A 125 8.86 8.00 8.64
N PHE A 126 7.79 7.64 9.37
CA PHE A 126 6.42 7.88 8.95
C PHE A 126 6.09 9.38 8.83
N ARG A 127 5.55 9.77 7.68
CA ARG A 127 5.16 11.16 7.38
C ARG A 127 3.66 11.23 7.10
N TYR A 128 2.87 11.64 8.08
CA TYR A 128 1.41 11.76 7.94
C TYR A 128 1.00 12.66 6.77
N GLY A 129 1.63 13.82 6.58
CA GLY A 129 1.31 14.75 5.49
C GLY A 129 1.41 14.13 4.09
N MET A 130 2.34 13.20 3.86
CA MET A 130 2.48 12.48 2.59
C MET A 130 1.42 11.39 2.41
N ASN A 131 0.87 10.89 3.49
CA ASN A 131 -0.09 9.78 3.52
C ASN A 131 -1.52 10.22 3.83
N ARG A 132 -1.76 11.53 4.03
CA ARG A 132 -3.06 12.08 4.43
C ARG A 132 -4.22 11.51 3.63
N ARG A 133 -4.12 11.46 2.31
CA ARG A 133 -5.19 10.93 1.45
C ARG A 133 -5.52 9.47 1.72
N ARG A 134 -4.53 8.65 2.07
CA ARG A 134 -4.72 7.23 2.39
C ARG A 134 -5.52 7.02 3.68
N PHE A 135 -5.46 7.97 4.61
CA PHE A 135 -6.18 7.91 5.88
C PHE A 135 -7.61 8.44 5.79
N HIS A 136 -7.98 9.04 4.65
CA HIS A 136 -9.32 9.59 4.44
C HIS A 136 -10.08 8.86 3.33
N TYR A 137 -9.37 8.28 2.37
CA TYR A 137 -9.97 7.64 1.20
C TYR A 137 -9.54 6.19 1.10
N SER A 138 -10.49 5.32 0.76
CA SER A 138 -10.21 3.89 0.54
C SER A 138 -9.27 3.67 -0.65
N GLY A 139 -8.36 2.71 -0.50
CA GLY A 139 -7.38 2.31 -1.50
C GLY A 139 -7.63 0.90 -2.03
N VAL A 140 -8.88 0.59 -2.40
CA VAL A 140 -9.23 -0.71 -3.00
C VAL A 140 -8.89 -0.69 -4.48
N LEU A 141 -8.16 -1.70 -4.93
CA LEU A 141 -7.72 -1.84 -6.32
C LEU A 141 -8.63 -2.80 -7.10
N ASP A 142 -9.06 -2.40 -8.29
CA ASP A 142 -9.73 -3.30 -9.22
C ASP A 142 -8.69 -4.11 -10.01
N GLY A 143 -8.59 -5.40 -9.69
CA GLY A 143 -7.65 -6.35 -10.32
C GLY A 143 -8.20 -7.07 -11.55
N ARG A 144 -9.42 -6.79 -12.02
CA ARG A 144 -10.05 -7.53 -13.14
C ARG A 144 -9.20 -7.58 -14.40
N ARG A 145 -8.52 -6.48 -14.73
CA ARG A 145 -7.64 -6.45 -15.90
C ARG A 145 -6.42 -7.35 -15.73
N ALA A 146 -5.80 -7.37 -14.54
CA ALA A 146 -4.70 -8.27 -14.23
C ALA A 146 -5.13 -9.74 -14.25
N PHE A 147 -6.32 -10.04 -13.74
CA PHE A 147 -6.91 -11.37 -13.84
C PHE A 147 -7.12 -11.81 -15.28
N ASN A 148 -7.78 -11.00 -16.10
CA ASN A 148 -8.16 -11.39 -17.46
C ASN A 148 -6.96 -11.50 -18.43
N ILE A 149 -5.95 -10.64 -18.29
CA ILE A 149 -4.84 -10.54 -19.25
C ILE A 149 -3.60 -11.25 -18.73
N LEU A 150 -3.20 -10.97 -17.48
CA LEU A 150 -2.02 -11.58 -16.88
C LEU A 150 -2.31 -12.92 -16.20
N GLN A 151 -3.58 -13.33 -16.13
CA GLN A 151 -4.02 -14.51 -15.36
C GLN A 151 -3.55 -14.44 -13.90
N TYR A 152 -3.46 -13.21 -13.36
CA TYR A 152 -3.02 -12.98 -11.99
C TYR A 152 -4.18 -13.17 -11.01
N VAL A 153 -3.96 -14.04 -10.02
CA VAL A 153 -4.86 -14.26 -8.88
C VAL A 153 -4.00 -14.21 -7.63
N PRO A 154 -4.29 -13.31 -6.67
CA PRO A 154 -3.58 -13.33 -5.40
C PRO A 154 -3.88 -14.63 -4.64
N ALA A 155 -2.86 -15.24 -4.06
CA ALA A 155 -2.95 -16.56 -3.42
C ALA A 155 -2.50 -16.57 -1.95
N HIS A 156 -1.75 -15.55 -1.51
CA HIS A 156 -1.12 -15.53 -0.20
C HIS A 156 -1.73 -14.44 0.68
N PRO A 157 -2.42 -14.81 1.78
CA PRO A 157 -2.89 -13.84 2.77
C PRO A 157 -1.74 -13.29 3.61
N ILE A 158 -1.90 -12.11 4.18
CA ILE A 158 -0.93 -11.51 5.10
C ILE A 158 -0.89 -12.29 6.41
N SER A 159 0.32 -12.61 6.86
CA SER A 159 0.55 -13.18 8.20
C SER A 159 0.57 -12.06 9.25
N TRP A 160 -0.57 -11.83 9.91
CA TRP A 160 -0.71 -10.76 10.89
C TRP A 160 -0.03 -11.12 12.21
N PRO A 161 0.73 -10.21 12.85
CA PRO A 161 1.46 -10.50 14.09
C PRO A 161 0.58 -10.95 15.28
N SER A 162 -0.67 -10.49 15.36
CA SER A 162 -1.61 -10.90 16.41
C SER A 162 -2.14 -12.33 16.24
N THR A 163 -2.13 -12.86 15.01
CA THR A 163 -2.59 -14.23 14.73
C THR A 163 -1.54 -15.28 15.14
N ILE A 164 -0.28 -14.86 15.27
CA ILE A 164 0.85 -15.74 15.62
C ILE A 164 0.99 -15.89 17.16
N ARG A 165 0.29 -15.09 17.96
CA ARG A 165 0.40 -15.07 19.43
C ARG A 165 -0.64 -15.93 20.17
N ILE A 166 -1.22 -16.95 19.53
CA ILE A 166 -2.12 -17.93 20.18
C ILE A 166 -1.36 -19.22 20.44
#